data_c33316a58158e56283ff9e780d46a662
#
_entry.id   c33316a58158e56283ff9e780d46a662
#
_cell.length_a   1.000
_cell.length_b   1.000
_cell.length_c   1.000
_cell.angle_alpha   90.00
_cell.angle_beta   90.00
_cell.angle_gamma   90.00
#
_symmetry.space_group_name_H-M   'P 1'
#
loop_
_entity.id
_entity.type
_entity.pdbx_description
1 polymer ?
#
loop_
_entity_poly.entity_id
_entity_poly.type
_entity_poly.pdbx_seq_one_letter_code
_entity_poly.pdbx_strand_id
1 'polypeptide(L)'
;MDNTTIIEFSGRDAVADPLTDLLRKGARELLQTAVEAELDAFLSQFAERHTSDGRAAVVRNGHHPERAGQTGIGPVTVKVPKVRVKDGKAVTFRSALVPPYVRKA
;
A
#
# COMPACT_ATOMS: atom_id res chain seq x y z
N MET A 1 -27.64 -21.00 -18.82
CA MET A 1 -27.10 -21.09 -18.56
C MET A 1 -26.58 -21.06 -18.23
N ASP A 2 -26.66 -21.00 -18.17
CA ASP A 2 -26.02 -21.15 -17.71
C ASP A 2 -25.27 -21.14 -17.50
N ASN A 3 -25.33 -20.98 -17.71
CA ASN A 3 -24.52 -21.10 -17.39
C ASN A 3 -23.85 -20.85 -17.03
N THR A 4 -24.09 -20.43 -16.99
CA THR A 4 -23.43 -20.30 -16.43
C THR A 4 -22.65 -20.39 -16.09
N THR A 5 -22.79 -20.28 -16.06
CA THR A 5 -22.03 -20.44 -15.54
C THR A 5 -21.15 -20.84 -15.27
N ILE A 6 -21.24 -21.22 -15.37
CA ILE A 6 -20.45 -21.59 -14.97
C ILE A 6 -19.46 -21.79 -15.18
N ILE A 7 -19.04 -21.68 -15.11
CA ILE A 7 -18.08 -21.60 -15.32
C ILE A 7 -17.17 -22.29 -15.09
N GLU A 8 -16.82 -22.68 -15.33
CA GLU A 8 -15.97 -23.28 -15.08
C GLU A 8 -14.89 -23.00 -14.89
N PHE A 9 -14.58 -23.01 -14.63
CA PHE A 9 -13.60 -22.64 -14.20
C PHE A 9 -12.60 -23.38 -14.33
N SER A 10 -12.64 -24.12 -14.78
CA SER A 10 -11.70 -24.90 -14.93
C SER A 10 -10.64 -24.26 -15.31
N GLY A 11 -10.65 -23.80 -15.82
CA GLY A 11 -9.60 -23.32 -16.18
C GLY A 11 -9.18 -22.36 -15.59
N ARG A 12 -9.62 -22.19 -14.95
CA ARG A 12 -9.27 -21.32 -14.37
C ARG A 12 -8.14 -20.82 -14.53
N ASP A 13 -7.54 -21.36 -14.75
CA ASP A 13 -6.30 -21.08 -14.86
C ASP A 13 -6.13 -19.90 -15.59
N ALA A 14 -6.56 -19.74 -16.47
CA ALA A 14 -6.19 -18.79 -17.10
C ALA A 14 -6.96 -17.74 -17.05
N VAL A 15 -7.72 -17.84 -16.48
CA VAL A 15 -8.43 -16.97 -16.68
C VAL A 15 -8.56 -15.95 -16.09
N ALA A 16 -8.66 -15.13 -16.64
CA ALA A 16 -9.03 -14.02 -16.20
C ALA A 16 -10.31 -14.19 -15.68
N ASP A 17 -10.38 -14.50 -14.57
CA ASP A 17 -11.60 -14.58 -13.88
C ASP A 17 -12.00 -13.16 -13.52
N PRO A 18 -13.06 -12.62 -14.09
CA PRO A 18 -13.45 -11.24 -13.80
C PRO A 18 -13.74 -10.99 -12.34
N LEU A 19 -14.25 -11.98 -11.62
CA LEU A 19 -14.50 -11.81 -10.21
C LEU A 19 -13.21 -11.69 -9.43
N THR A 20 -12.22 -12.51 -9.75
CA THR A 20 -10.93 -12.43 -9.09
C THR A 20 -10.26 -11.09 -9.36
N ASP A 21 -10.35 -10.60 -10.59
CA ASP A 21 -9.80 -9.29 -10.92
C ASP A 21 -10.47 -8.19 -10.13
N LEU A 22 -11.78 -8.27 -9.98
CA LEU A 22 -12.51 -7.29 -9.21
C LEU A 22 -12.11 -7.33 -7.74
N LEU A 23 -11.94 -8.53 -7.19
CA LEU A 23 -11.51 -8.69 -5.81
C LEU A 23 -10.12 -8.12 -5.59
N ARG A 24 -9.21 -8.34 -6.53
CA ARG A 24 -7.86 -7.79 -6.42
C ARG A 24 -7.89 -6.27 -6.47
N LYS A 25 -8.69 -5.72 -7.36
CA LYS A 25 -8.82 -4.27 -7.45
C LYS A 25 -9.34 -3.68 -6.15
N GLY A 26 -10.37 -4.30 -5.58
CA GLY A 26 -10.91 -3.84 -4.31
C GLY A 26 -9.92 -3.97 -3.19
N ALA A 27 -9.18 -5.09 -3.14
CA ALA A 27 -8.17 -5.31 -2.11
C ALA A 27 -7.05 -4.28 -2.23
N ARG A 28 -6.64 -3.97 -3.45
CA ARG A 28 -5.60 -2.98 -3.68
C ARG A 28 -6.04 -1.60 -3.20
N GLU A 29 -7.27 -1.21 -3.50
CA GLU A 29 -7.79 0.08 -3.09
C GLU A 29 -7.92 0.17 -1.57
N LEU A 30 -8.40 -0.89 -0.94
CA LEU A 30 -8.52 -0.92 0.51
C LEU A 30 -7.16 -0.87 1.18
N LEU A 31 -6.21 -1.63 0.66
CA LEU A 31 -4.86 -1.64 1.23
C LEU A 31 -4.20 -0.29 1.06
N GLN A 32 -4.34 0.33 -0.11
CA GLN A 32 -3.76 1.64 -0.34
C GLN A 32 -4.35 2.67 0.61
N THR A 33 -5.66 2.63 0.82
CA THR A 33 -6.33 3.53 1.75
C THR A 33 -5.84 3.31 3.18
N ALA A 34 -5.67 2.05 3.57
CA ALA A 34 -5.22 1.74 4.92
C ALA A 34 -3.78 2.19 5.15
N VAL A 35 -2.92 2.04 4.16
CA VAL A 35 -1.53 2.50 4.27
C VAL A 35 -1.48 4.03 4.36
N GLU A 36 -2.33 4.72 3.60
CA GLU A 36 -2.39 6.17 3.71
C GLU A 36 -2.86 6.61 5.09
N ALA A 37 -3.81 5.88 5.67
CA ALA A 37 -4.26 6.18 7.03
C ALA A 37 -3.15 5.94 8.05
N GLU A 38 -2.33 4.91 7.84
CA GLU A 38 -1.16 4.69 8.69
C GLU A 38 -0.21 5.88 8.63
N LEU A 39 -0.01 6.43 7.43
CA LEU A 39 0.86 7.59 7.30
C LEU A 39 0.30 8.80 8.03
N ASP A 40 -1.00 9.04 7.92
CA ASP A 40 -1.62 10.16 8.61
C ASP A 40 -1.43 10.05 10.12
N ALA A 41 -1.62 8.86 10.67
CA ALA A 41 -1.40 8.62 12.09
C ALA A 41 0.06 8.82 12.47
N PHE A 42 0.97 8.37 11.60
CA PHE A 42 2.39 8.53 11.82
C PHE A 42 2.77 10.01 11.86
N LEU A 43 2.30 10.77 10.88
CA LEU A 43 2.64 12.20 10.80
C LEU A 43 2.10 12.99 11.98
N SER A 44 0.96 12.57 12.53
CA SER A 44 0.41 13.28 13.68
C SER A 44 1.30 13.17 14.91
N GLN A 45 2.18 12.17 14.97
CA GLN A 45 3.14 12.07 16.08
C GLN A 45 4.18 13.17 16.03
N PHE A 46 4.34 13.83 14.90
CA PHE A 46 5.35 14.86 14.71
C PHE A 46 4.72 16.23 14.47
N ALA A 47 3.46 16.39 14.86
CA ALA A 47 2.72 17.62 14.60
C ALA A 47 3.35 18.83 15.27
N GLU A 48 4.04 18.62 16.40
CA GLU A 48 4.68 19.72 17.12
C GLU A 48 6.09 20.02 16.64
N ARG A 49 6.59 19.23 15.70
CA ARG A 49 7.95 19.39 15.23
C ARG A 49 7.98 20.29 14.01
N HIS A 50 8.65 21.41 14.13
CA HIS A 50 8.67 22.43 13.09
C HIS A 50 10.08 22.83 12.73
N THR A 51 10.25 23.36 11.54
CA THR A 51 11.51 23.96 11.13
C THR A 51 11.61 25.35 11.72
N SER A 52 12.77 25.98 11.56
CA SER A 52 12.99 27.31 12.13
C SER A 52 12.03 28.35 11.54
N ASP A 53 11.50 28.12 10.34
CA ASP A 53 10.56 29.04 9.71
C ASP A 53 9.10 28.66 10.01
N GLY A 54 8.86 27.74 10.93
CA GLY A 54 7.52 27.42 11.37
C GLY A 54 6.79 26.37 10.54
N ARG A 55 7.45 25.74 9.59
CA ARG A 55 6.81 24.71 8.76
C ARG A 55 6.94 23.35 9.41
N ALA A 56 6.03 22.46 9.06
CA ALA A 56 6.11 21.08 9.54
C ALA A 56 7.45 20.47 9.15
N ALA A 57 8.10 19.84 10.12
CA ALA A 57 9.42 19.26 9.89
C ALA A 57 9.35 17.89 9.21
N VAL A 58 8.25 17.16 9.39
CA VAL A 58 8.07 15.84 8.80
C VAL A 58 6.86 15.91 7.90
N VAL A 59 7.06 15.70 6.61
CA VAL A 59 5.98 15.81 5.62
C VAL A 59 5.99 14.63 4.69
N ARG A 60 4.85 14.40 4.06
CA ARG A 60 4.72 13.40 3.03
C ARG A 60 5.56 13.81 1.81
N ASN A 61 6.22 12.85 1.20
CA ASN A 61 7.08 13.11 0.05
C ASN A 61 7.01 11.96 -0.96
N GLY A 62 5.89 11.88 -1.66
CA GLY A 62 5.74 10.89 -2.71
C GLY A 62 5.62 9.47 -2.17
N HIS A 63 5.97 8.53 -3.01
CA HIS A 63 5.85 7.10 -2.70
C HIS A 63 7.09 6.35 -3.12
N HIS A 64 7.33 5.23 -2.48
CA HIS A 64 8.29 4.27 -2.99
C HIS A 64 7.74 3.64 -4.26
N PRO A 65 8.59 2.98 -5.06
CA PRO A 65 8.10 2.26 -6.22
C PRO A 65 7.04 1.24 -5.82
N GLU A 66 6.13 1.01 -6.74
CA GLU A 66 5.08 0.02 -6.54
C GLU A 66 5.68 -1.35 -6.31
N ARG A 67 5.09 -2.11 -5.42
CA ARG A 67 5.54 -3.48 -5.20
C ARG A 67 4.35 -4.37 -4.93
N ALA A 68 4.54 -5.65 -5.15
CA ALA A 68 3.48 -6.63 -4.97
C ALA A 68 3.59 -7.29 -3.61
N GLY A 69 2.44 -7.45 -2.96
CA GLY A 69 2.33 -8.25 -1.77
C GLY A 69 1.47 -9.45 -2.08
N GLN A 70 1.81 -10.61 -1.54
CA GLN A 70 1.02 -11.81 -1.75
C GLN A 70 -0.18 -11.84 -0.84
N THR A 71 -1.32 -12.15 -1.41
CA THR A 71 -2.55 -12.30 -0.64
C THR A 71 -3.23 -13.62 -1.05
N GLY A 72 -4.31 -13.96 -0.37
CA GLY A 72 -5.06 -15.17 -0.70
C GLY A 72 -5.68 -15.16 -2.09
N ILE A 73 -5.79 -13.99 -2.70
CA ILE A 73 -6.33 -13.87 -4.06
C ILE A 73 -5.25 -13.53 -5.06
N GLY A 74 -4.00 -13.74 -4.71
CA GLY A 74 -2.86 -13.48 -5.58
C GLY A 74 -2.14 -12.21 -5.23
N PRO A 75 -1.23 -11.76 -6.11
CA PRO A 75 -0.46 -10.55 -5.82
C PRO A 75 -1.33 -9.30 -5.92
N VAL A 76 -1.12 -8.39 -4.98
CA VAL A 76 -1.78 -7.10 -4.97
C VAL A 76 -0.69 -6.04 -4.91
N THR A 77 -0.72 -5.08 -5.82
CA THR A 77 0.31 -4.05 -5.85
C THR A 77 -0.10 -2.86 -4.99
N VAL A 78 0.89 -2.25 -4.39
CA VAL A 78 0.67 -1.10 -3.51
C VAL A 78 1.88 -0.19 -3.54
N LYS A 79 1.65 1.10 -3.33
CA LYS A 79 2.71 2.08 -3.21
C LYS A 79 2.73 2.58 -1.79
N VAL A 80 3.86 2.41 -1.11
CA VAL A 80 4.00 2.87 0.27
C VAL A 80 4.50 4.31 0.23
N PRO A 81 3.81 5.23 0.93
CA PRO A 81 4.25 6.62 0.92
C PRO A 81 5.55 6.80 1.68
N LYS A 82 6.28 7.84 1.32
CA LYS A 82 7.52 8.22 1.97
C LYS A 82 7.33 9.52 2.71
N VAL A 83 8.19 9.77 3.69
CA VAL A 83 8.22 11.05 4.39
C VAL A 83 9.53 11.74 4.09
N ARG A 84 9.51 13.06 4.20
CA ARG A 84 10.68 13.89 4.09
C ARG A 84 10.85 14.62 5.40
N VAL A 85 12.08 14.63 5.90
CA VAL A 85 12.40 15.28 7.16
C VAL A 85 13.21 16.52 6.85
N LYS A 86 12.76 17.66 7.35
CA LYS A 86 13.36 18.95 7.03
C LYS A 86 14.18 19.56 8.16
N ASP A 87 14.14 18.97 9.35
CA ASP A 87 14.88 19.48 10.50
C ASP A 87 16.15 18.68 10.81
N GLY A 88 16.52 17.75 9.94
CA GLY A 88 17.74 16.99 10.14
C GLY A 88 17.66 15.82 11.09
N LYS A 89 16.53 15.61 11.74
CA LYS A 89 16.37 14.49 12.68
C LYS A 89 15.66 13.37 11.99
N ALA A 90 16.40 12.40 11.50
CA ALA A 90 15.88 11.35 10.66
C ALA A 90 14.69 10.62 11.25
N VAL A 91 13.70 10.38 10.41
CA VAL A 91 12.51 9.63 10.75
C VAL A 91 12.15 8.82 9.53
N THR A 92 11.76 7.58 9.71
CA THR A 92 11.37 6.72 8.60
C THR A 92 9.98 6.17 8.85
N PHE A 93 9.12 6.31 7.85
CA PHE A 93 7.80 5.69 7.93
C PHE A 93 7.87 4.27 7.38
N ARG A 94 7.35 3.33 8.13
CA ARG A 94 7.23 1.95 7.68
C ARG A 94 5.81 1.49 7.93
N SER A 95 5.20 0.95 6.90
CA SER A 95 3.85 0.43 7.03
C SER A 95 3.88 -0.92 7.77
N ALA A 96 3.01 -1.09 8.75
CA ALA A 96 2.85 -2.37 9.40
C ALA A 96 2.07 -3.34 8.50
N LEU A 97 1.23 -2.79 7.64
CA LEU A 97 0.43 -3.61 6.71
C LEU A 97 1.24 -4.10 5.53
N VAL A 98 2.23 -3.30 5.12
CA VAL A 98 3.08 -3.63 3.98
C VAL A 98 4.52 -3.50 4.42
N PRO A 99 5.08 -4.52 5.06
CA PRO A 99 6.45 -4.45 5.59
C PRO A 99 7.45 -4.25 4.47
N PRO A 100 8.64 -3.73 4.80
CA PRO A 100 9.68 -3.55 3.80
C PRO A 100 10.03 -4.89 3.15
N TYR A 101 10.40 -4.81 1.88
CA TYR A 101 10.86 -6.00 1.18
C TYR A 101 12.14 -6.51 1.85
N VAL A 102 12.16 -7.80 2.13
CA VAL A 102 13.33 -8.43 2.70
C VAL A 102 13.83 -9.46 1.71
N ARG A 103 15.04 -9.24 1.21
CA ARG A 103 15.62 -10.18 0.28
C ARG A 103 16.14 -11.39 1.05
N LYS A 104 15.80 -12.55 0.59
CA LYS A 104 16.33 -13.75 1.20
C LYS A 104 17.71 -14.01 0.67
N ALA A 105 18.55 -14.37 1.56
CA ALA A 105 19.91 -14.71 1.20
C ALA A 105 20.00 -16.07 0.54
#